data_25074649308a903129f3eb30654c3f33
#
_entry.id   25074649308a903129f3eb30654c3f33
#
_cell.length_a   1.000
_cell.length_b   1.000
_cell.length_c   1.000
_cell.angle_alpha   90.00
_cell.angle_beta   90.00
_cell.angle_gamma   90.00
#
_symmetry.space_group_name_H-M   'P 1'
#
loop_
_entity.id
_entity.type
_entity.pdbx_description
1 polymer ?
#
loop_
_entity_poly.entity_id
_entity_poly.type
_entity_poly.pdbx_seq_one_letter_code
_entity_poly.pdbx_strand_id
1 'polypeptide(L)'
;MWADISREFADSPSQARVMRFLLENGFGINEEGRIVCNSIEIPATHIGRAIETDRRVVDATARRILKNPGLREIFTRMRAAPDLSRVAEALGLSVITLLPKDAQEKGIVGAAVKVLVDHDLSIRQIFVTDPYLAEEPKLVMIVDEEKVPASVYEDLRALPQVKQLII
;
A
#
# COMPACT_ATOMS: atom_id res chain seq x y z
N MET A 1 -3.99 -13.49 -9.20
CA MET A 1 -2.99 -12.45 -9.52
C MET A 1 -1.84 -12.49 -8.51
N TRP A 2 -2.00 -12.06 -7.24
CA TRP A 2 -0.88 -12.06 -6.27
C TRP A 2 -0.32 -13.44 -5.97
N ALA A 3 -1.17 -14.46 -5.87
CA ALA A 3 -0.75 -15.85 -5.74
C ALA A 3 0.09 -16.33 -6.95
N ASP A 4 -0.19 -15.82 -8.13
CA ASP A 4 0.56 -16.17 -9.35
C ASP A 4 1.92 -15.48 -9.35
N ILE A 5 1.99 -14.21 -8.94
CA ILE A 5 3.25 -13.48 -8.76
C ILE A 5 4.12 -14.18 -7.71
N SER A 6 3.56 -14.54 -6.56
CA SER A 6 4.28 -15.25 -5.50
C SER A 6 4.77 -16.62 -5.95
N ARG A 7 3.97 -17.35 -6.75
CA ARG A 7 4.33 -18.67 -7.30
C ARG A 7 5.51 -18.59 -8.24
N GLU A 8 5.64 -17.51 -9.00
CA GLU A 8 6.78 -17.26 -9.89
C GLU A 8 8.13 -17.24 -9.16
N PHE A 9 8.14 -16.93 -7.86
CA PHE A 9 9.34 -16.85 -7.02
C PHE A 9 9.41 -17.94 -5.94
N ALA A 10 8.55 -18.96 -6.00
CA ALA A 10 8.48 -20.02 -4.99
C ALA A 10 9.80 -20.82 -4.84
N ASP A 11 10.60 -20.89 -5.90
CA ASP A 11 11.91 -21.53 -5.95
C ASP A 11 13.05 -20.68 -5.34
N SER A 12 12.80 -19.40 -5.02
CA SER A 12 13.83 -18.47 -4.54
C SER A 12 13.31 -17.52 -3.46
N PRO A 13 13.33 -17.91 -2.18
CA PRO A 13 12.83 -17.07 -1.08
C PRO A 13 13.47 -15.67 -0.99
N SER A 14 14.76 -15.56 -1.35
CA SER A 14 15.46 -14.28 -1.37
C SER A 14 14.95 -13.35 -2.47
N GLN A 15 14.68 -13.88 -3.67
CA GLN A 15 14.07 -13.09 -4.74
C GLN A 15 12.61 -12.75 -4.43
N ALA A 16 11.87 -13.66 -3.79
CA ALA A 16 10.51 -13.38 -3.33
C ALA A 16 10.47 -12.19 -2.36
N ARG A 17 11.43 -12.08 -1.42
CA ARG A 17 11.56 -10.91 -0.53
C ARG A 17 11.82 -9.62 -1.30
N VAL A 18 12.71 -9.65 -2.29
CA VAL A 18 12.96 -8.48 -3.15
C VAL A 18 11.67 -8.07 -3.87
N MET A 19 11.02 -9.00 -4.55
CA MET A 19 9.79 -8.76 -5.29
C MET A 19 8.71 -8.15 -4.39
N ARG A 20 8.49 -8.73 -3.20
CA ARG A 20 7.53 -8.23 -2.22
C ARG A 20 7.87 -6.81 -1.76
N PHE A 21 9.14 -6.55 -1.45
CA PHE A 21 9.61 -5.22 -1.05
C PHE A 21 9.34 -4.16 -2.13
N LEU A 22 9.58 -4.49 -3.42
CA LEU A 22 9.29 -3.58 -4.53
C LEU A 22 7.78 -3.26 -4.61
N LEU A 23 6.92 -4.28 -4.47
CA LEU A 23 5.46 -4.10 -4.48
C LEU A 23 4.98 -3.23 -3.32
N GLU A 24 5.41 -3.53 -2.10
CA GLU A 24 4.99 -2.82 -0.89
C GLU A 24 5.39 -1.33 -0.90
N ASN A 25 6.50 -1.00 -1.57
CA ASN A 25 7.00 0.37 -1.67
C ASN A 25 6.62 1.08 -2.98
N GLY A 26 5.89 0.42 -3.87
CA GLY A 26 5.53 0.99 -5.17
C GLY A 26 6.74 1.24 -6.08
N PHE A 27 7.83 0.46 -5.91
CA PHE A 27 9.02 0.60 -6.74
C PHE A 27 8.87 -0.15 -8.04
N GLY A 28 9.13 0.56 -9.14
CA GLY A 28 9.12 0.01 -10.49
C GLY A 28 10.48 -0.51 -10.94
N ILE A 29 10.50 -1.00 -12.18
CA ILE A 29 11.72 -1.40 -12.89
C ILE A 29 11.67 -0.76 -14.26
N ASN A 30 12.74 -0.05 -14.67
CA ASN A 30 12.83 0.50 -16.01
C ASN A 30 13.26 -0.57 -17.04
N GLU A 31 13.25 -0.21 -18.32
CA GLU A 31 13.57 -1.14 -19.42
C GLU A 31 15.02 -1.65 -19.38
N GLU A 32 15.94 -0.91 -18.73
CA GLU A 32 17.34 -1.29 -18.52
C GLU A 32 17.51 -2.25 -17.32
N GLY A 33 16.43 -2.58 -16.61
CA GLY A 33 16.46 -3.48 -15.47
C GLY A 33 16.93 -2.79 -14.16
N ARG A 34 16.85 -1.47 -14.09
CA ARG A 34 17.13 -0.69 -12.88
C ARG A 34 15.86 -0.52 -12.07
N ILE A 35 15.97 -0.62 -10.75
CA ILE A 35 14.86 -0.31 -9.85
C ILE A 35 14.69 1.19 -9.80
N VAL A 36 13.44 1.65 -9.86
CA VAL A 36 13.08 3.06 -9.86
C VAL A 36 11.98 3.36 -8.84
N CYS A 37 12.07 4.52 -8.20
CA CYS A 37 10.95 5.15 -7.53
C CYS A 37 10.43 6.25 -8.47
N ASN A 38 9.29 6.03 -9.09
CA ASN A 38 8.79 6.84 -10.21
C ASN A 38 9.81 6.89 -11.37
N SER A 39 10.56 8.00 -11.52
CA SER A 39 11.61 8.17 -12.53
C SER A 39 13.03 8.17 -11.97
N ILE A 40 13.19 8.00 -10.65
CA ILE A 40 14.49 8.09 -9.97
C ILE A 40 15.05 6.69 -9.77
N GLU A 41 16.24 6.42 -10.30
CA GLU A 41 16.91 5.13 -10.11
C GLU A 41 17.36 4.94 -8.66
N ILE A 42 17.09 3.75 -8.12
CA ILE A 42 17.53 3.33 -6.80
C ILE A 42 18.62 2.26 -6.98
N PRO A 43 19.85 2.50 -6.49
CA PRO A 43 20.90 1.51 -6.56
C PRO A 43 20.52 0.20 -5.88
N ALA A 44 20.75 -0.94 -6.54
CA ALA A 44 20.47 -2.28 -5.99
C ALA A 44 21.15 -2.55 -4.63
N THR A 45 22.29 -1.89 -4.38
CA THR A 45 22.98 -1.93 -3.09
C THR A 45 22.16 -1.33 -1.95
N HIS A 46 21.36 -0.28 -2.21
CA HIS A 46 20.50 0.34 -1.20
C HIS A 46 19.32 -0.57 -0.88
N ILE A 47 18.70 -1.16 -1.89
CA ILE A 47 17.64 -2.16 -1.70
C ILE A 47 18.18 -3.37 -0.92
N GLY A 48 19.32 -3.92 -1.36
CA GLY A 48 19.95 -5.06 -0.69
C GLY A 48 20.23 -4.81 0.79
N ARG A 49 20.71 -3.60 1.13
CA ARG A 49 20.94 -3.20 2.53
C ARG A 49 19.63 -3.09 3.32
N ALA A 50 18.58 -2.53 2.71
CA ALA A 50 17.29 -2.32 3.40
C ALA A 50 16.59 -3.65 3.78
N ILE A 51 16.79 -4.71 3.00
CA ILE A 51 16.17 -6.02 3.22
C ILE A 51 17.17 -7.15 3.55
N GLU A 52 18.39 -6.78 3.94
CA GLU A 52 19.45 -7.70 4.34
C GLU A 52 19.70 -8.82 3.29
N THR A 53 19.89 -8.41 2.03
CA THR A 53 20.18 -9.33 0.93
C THR A 53 21.32 -8.83 0.05
N ASP A 54 21.96 -9.73 -0.72
CA ASP A 54 23.02 -9.33 -1.65
C ASP A 54 22.43 -8.57 -2.85
N ARG A 55 23.13 -7.51 -3.29
CA ARG A 55 22.75 -6.74 -4.49
C ARG A 55 22.55 -7.59 -5.73
N ARG A 56 23.30 -8.70 -5.84
CA ARG A 56 23.20 -9.62 -6.99
C ARG A 56 21.84 -10.29 -7.04
N VAL A 57 21.22 -10.55 -5.86
CA VAL A 57 19.87 -11.08 -5.78
C VAL A 57 18.87 -10.04 -6.26
N VAL A 58 19.06 -8.77 -5.88
CA VAL A 58 18.22 -7.66 -6.35
C VAL A 58 18.28 -7.53 -7.87
N ASP A 59 19.49 -7.48 -8.45
CA ASP A 59 19.69 -7.41 -9.90
C ASP A 59 19.13 -8.66 -10.63
N ALA A 60 19.27 -9.84 -10.05
CA ALA A 60 18.74 -11.08 -10.62
C ALA A 60 17.21 -11.08 -10.60
N THR A 61 16.59 -10.55 -9.53
CA THR A 61 15.14 -10.41 -9.43
C THR A 61 14.60 -9.45 -10.48
N ALA A 62 15.21 -8.29 -10.65
CA ALA A 62 14.82 -7.31 -11.68
C ALA A 62 14.88 -7.94 -13.09
N ARG A 63 15.97 -8.65 -13.42
CA ARG A 63 16.08 -9.36 -14.70
C ARG A 63 15.02 -10.46 -14.87
N ARG A 64 14.70 -11.20 -13.80
CA ARG A 64 13.65 -12.24 -13.83
C ARG A 64 12.28 -11.63 -14.10
N ILE A 65 11.96 -10.54 -13.43
CA ILE A 65 10.72 -9.78 -13.64
C ILE A 65 10.58 -9.33 -15.10
N LEU A 66 11.62 -8.73 -15.68
CA LEU A 66 11.58 -8.25 -17.06
C LEU A 66 11.48 -9.38 -18.13
N LYS A 67 11.93 -10.60 -17.79
CA LYS A 67 11.78 -11.76 -18.67
C LYS A 67 10.36 -12.32 -18.72
N ASN A 68 9.57 -12.10 -17.67
CA ASN A 68 8.18 -12.54 -17.63
C ASN A 68 7.27 -11.40 -18.12
N PRO A 69 6.55 -11.53 -19.25
CA PRO A 69 5.76 -10.45 -19.83
C PRO A 69 4.72 -9.87 -18.88
N GLY A 70 4.04 -10.71 -18.08
CA GLY A 70 3.03 -10.26 -17.12
C GLY A 70 3.64 -9.44 -15.97
N LEU A 71 4.77 -9.91 -15.40
CA LEU A 71 5.48 -9.17 -14.36
C LEU A 71 6.10 -7.87 -14.90
N ARG A 72 6.68 -7.93 -16.11
CA ARG A 72 7.22 -6.75 -16.77
C ARG A 72 6.17 -5.65 -16.88
N GLU A 73 4.96 -5.97 -17.36
CA GLU A 73 3.89 -5.00 -17.50
C GLU A 73 3.53 -4.35 -16.16
N ILE A 74 3.48 -5.12 -15.07
CA ILE A 74 3.20 -4.63 -13.73
C ILE A 74 4.32 -3.69 -13.25
N PHE A 75 5.55 -4.16 -13.25
CA PHE A 75 6.66 -3.44 -12.61
C PHE A 75 7.16 -2.25 -13.42
N THR A 76 7.02 -2.22 -14.74
CA THR A 76 7.38 -1.05 -15.55
C THR A 76 6.36 0.09 -15.41
N ARG A 77 5.13 -0.23 -14.98
CA ARG A 77 4.07 0.76 -14.74
C ARG A 77 3.87 1.13 -13.28
N MET A 78 4.56 0.43 -12.36
CA MET A 78 4.45 0.70 -10.92
C MET A 78 4.87 2.14 -10.60
N ARG A 79 4.10 2.78 -9.70
CA ARG A 79 4.40 4.14 -9.20
C ARG A 79 4.17 4.20 -7.70
N ALA A 80 5.08 4.85 -6.99
CA ALA A 80 4.89 5.22 -5.61
C ALA A 80 4.00 6.48 -5.53
N ALA A 81 3.05 6.47 -4.60
CA ALA A 81 2.26 7.63 -4.24
C ALA A 81 2.62 8.07 -2.81
N PRO A 82 2.60 9.38 -2.51
CA PRO A 82 2.87 9.85 -1.15
C PRO A 82 1.78 9.39 -0.19
N ASP A 83 2.17 8.85 0.96
CA ASP A 83 1.29 8.59 2.09
C ASP A 83 1.38 9.78 3.05
N LEU A 84 0.28 10.53 3.20
CA LEU A 84 0.21 11.71 4.05
C LEU A 84 -0.10 11.39 5.52
N SER A 85 -0.37 10.13 5.88
CA SER A 85 -0.82 9.77 7.23
C SER A 85 0.16 10.21 8.33
N ARG A 86 1.47 10.11 8.07
CA ARG A 86 2.51 10.49 9.04
C ARG A 86 2.74 12.00 9.19
N VAL A 87 2.27 12.78 8.23
CA VAL A 87 2.44 14.24 8.21
C VAL A 87 1.12 14.98 8.35
N ALA A 88 0.01 14.25 8.49
CA ALA A 88 -1.34 14.79 8.53
C ALA A 88 -1.50 15.86 9.61
N GLU A 89 -1.07 15.59 10.84
CA GLU A 89 -1.15 16.53 11.95
C GLU A 89 -0.42 17.86 11.66
N ALA A 90 0.79 17.78 11.07
CA ALA A 90 1.54 18.97 10.67
C ALA A 90 0.88 19.77 9.53
N LEU A 91 -0.05 19.16 8.82
CA LEU A 91 -0.84 19.78 7.75
C LEU A 91 -2.22 20.24 8.23
N GLY A 92 -2.54 20.11 9.52
CA GLY A 92 -3.86 20.44 10.06
C GLY A 92 -4.94 19.44 9.63
N LEU A 93 -4.56 18.19 9.37
CA LEU A 93 -5.44 17.10 8.92
C LEU A 93 -5.56 16.04 10.01
N SER A 94 -6.65 15.28 10.00
CA SER A 94 -6.83 14.13 10.88
C SER A 94 -6.77 12.82 10.10
N VAL A 95 -6.24 11.76 10.75
CA VAL A 95 -6.16 10.41 10.20
C VAL A 95 -7.14 9.50 10.93
N ILE A 96 -7.97 8.82 10.18
CA ILE A 96 -8.89 7.81 10.68
C ILE A 96 -8.52 6.48 10.03
N THR A 97 -8.14 5.50 10.82
CA THR A 97 -7.82 4.16 10.33
C THR A 97 -8.87 3.16 10.80
N LEU A 98 -9.45 2.45 9.84
CA LEU A 98 -10.48 1.45 10.07
C LEU A 98 -9.94 0.07 9.73
N LEU A 99 -10.00 -0.84 10.70
CA LEU A 99 -9.71 -2.26 10.49
C LEU A 99 -11.04 -2.99 10.28
N PRO A 100 -11.26 -3.62 9.14
CA PRO A 100 -12.49 -4.37 8.88
C PRO A 100 -12.47 -5.74 9.57
N LYS A 101 -13.66 -6.33 9.81
CA LYS A 101 -13.80 -7.73 10.25
C LYS A 101 -13.39 -8.70 9.16
N ASP A 102 -13.78 -8.40 7.92
CA ASP A 102 -13.39 -9.10 6.71
C ASP A 102 -13.04 -8.07 5.63
N ALA A 103 -11.77 -7.99 5.27
CA ALA A 103 -11.27 -7.02 4.28
C ALA A 103 -11.74 -7.31 2.84
N GLN A 104 -12.30 -8.49 2.57
CA GLN A 104 -12.85 -8.86 1.27
C GLN A 104 -14.34 -8.51 1.14
N GLU A 105 -15.00 -8.10 2.23
CA GLU A 105 -16.40 -7.69 2.22
C GLU A 105 -16.59 -6.45 1.34
N LYS A 106 -17.65 -6.49 0.53
CA LYS A 106 -18.00 -5.35 -0.35
C LYS A 106 -18.71 -4.25 0.43
N GLY A 107 -18.44 -2.99 0.04
CA GLY A 107 -19.18 -1.85 0.57
C GLY A 107 -18.52 -1.16 1.77
N ILE A 108 -17.46 -1.70 2.35
CA ILE A 108 -16.74 -1.10 3.51
C ILE A 108 -16.36 0.35 3.24
N VAL A 109 -15.68 0.61 2.12
CA VAL A 109 -15.24 1.96 1.74
C VAL A 109 -16.44 2.88 1.54
N GLY A 110 -17.47 2.41 0.84
CA GLY A 110 -18.69 3.20 0.59
C GLY A 110 -19.41 3.57 1.88
N ALA A 111 -19.54 2.64 2.83
CA ALA A 111 -20.17 2.89 4.13
C ALA A 111 -19.35 3.90 4.95
N ALA A 112 -18.04 3.76 5.00
CA ALA A 112 -17.17 4.69 5.72
C ALA A 112 -17.19 6.11 5.10
N VAL A 113 -17.10 6.21 3.78
CA VAL A 113 -17.19 7.50 3.06
C VAL A 113 -18.55 8.15 3.28
N LYS A 114 -19.64 7.37 3.30
CA LYS A 114 -20.97 7.92 3.59
C LYS A 114 -21.04 8.57 4.96
N VAL A 115 -20.47 7.96 6.00
CA VAL A 115 -20.41 8.57 7.34
C VAL A 115 -19.69 9.93 7.28
N LEU A 116 -18.53 9.99 6.60
CA LEU A 116 -17.80 11.26 6.48
C LEU A 116 -18.63 12.34 5.77
N VAL A 117 -19.31 11.97 4.68
CA VAL A 117 -20.19 12.88 3.93
C VAL A 117 -21.37 13.35 4.76
N ASP A 118 -22.01 12.46 5.52
CA ASP A 118 -23.16 12.80 6.39
C ASP A 118 -22.76 13.79 7.52
N HIS A 119 -21.45 13.86 7.85
CA HIS A 119 -20.87 14.82 8.81
C HIS A 119 -20.17 16.01 8.13
N ASP A 120 -20.38 16.22 6.81
CA ASP A 120 -19.80 17.32 6.04
C ASP A 120 -18.25 17.36 6.05
N LEU A 121 -17.61 16.18 6.15
CA LEU A 121 -16.15 16.07 6.17
C LEU A 121 -15.59 15.83 4.77
N SER A 122 -14.61 16.65 4.39
CA SER A 122 -13.87 16.50 3.14
C SER A 122 -12.72 15.51 3.27
N ILE A 123 -12.57 14.61 2.29
CA ILE A 123 -11.48 13.64 2.23
C ILE A 123 -10.31 14.23 1.45
N ARG A 124 -9.14 14.30 2.06
CA ARG A 124 -7.89 14.69 1.41
C ARG A 124 -7.18 13.52 0.75
N GLN A 125 -7.17 12.38 1.42
CA GLN A 125 -6.62 11.13 0.90
C GLN A 125 -7.37 9.94 1.48
N ILE A 126 -7.55 8.91 0.66
CA ILE A 126 -8.11 7.63 1.08
C ILE A 126 -7.33 6.51 0.39
N PHE A 127 -6.96 5.49 1.12
CA PHE A 127 -6.38 4.28 0.54
C PHE A 127 -6.72 3.04 1.36
N VAL A 128 -6.75 1.92 0.67
CA VAL A 128 -7.01 0.59 1.24
C VAL A 128 -5.78 -0.26 1.00
N THR A 129 -5.29 -0.92 2.03
CA THR A 129 -4.25 -1.93 1.85
C THR A 129 -4.83 -3.19 1.23
N ASP A 130 -4.09 -3.76 0.28
CA ASP A 130 -4.51 -4.98 -0.41
C ASP A 130 -4.64 -6.15 0.60
N PRO A 131 -5.81 -6.84 0.67
CA PRO A 131 -6.06 -7.90 1.66
C PRO A 131 -5.21 -9.15 1.46
N TYR A 132 -4.54 -9.30 0.31
CA TYR A 132 -3.68 -10.44 0.02
C TYR A 132 -2.19 -10.15 0.27
N LEU A 133 -1.80 -8.88 0.33
CA LEU A 133 -0.41 -8.47 0.59
C LEU A 133 -0.17 -8.06 2.04
N ALA A 134 -1.15 -7.41 2.67
CA ALA A 134 -1.04 -6.93 4.03
C ALA A 134 -1.43 -8.01 5.04
N GLU A 135 -0.66 -8.15 6.11
CA GLU A 135 -1.01 -9.02 7.25
C GLU A 135 -2.25 -8.48 7.99
N GLU A 136 -2.37 -7.17 8.08
CA GLU A 136 -3.50 -6.49 8.68
C GLU A 136 -4.06 -5.44 7.69
N PRO A 137 -5.00 -5.84 6.82
CA PRO A 137 -5.62 -4.93 5.86
C PRO A 137 -6.42 -3.83 6.56
N LYS A 138 -6.28 -2.60 6.08
CA LYS A 138 -6.92 -1.43 6.66
C LYS A 138 -7.36 -0.43 5.62
N LEU A 139 -8.37 0.35 5.96
CA LEU A 139 -8.80 1.55 5.27
C LEU A 139 -8.26 2.77 6.03
N VAL A 140 -7.47 3.60 5.38
CA VAL A 140 -6.96 4.85 5.94
C VAL A 140 -7.64 6.01 5.23
N MET A 141 -8.23 6.91 6.01
CA MET A 141 -8.89 8.11 5.55
C MET A 141 -8.23 9.32 6.20
N ILE A 142 -7.81 10.26 5.38
CA ILE A 142 -7.24 11.54 5.84
C ILE A 142 -8.26 12.62 5.48
N VAL A 143 -8.76 13.31 6.50
CA VAL A 143 -9.81 14.30 6.37
C VAL A 143 -9.26 15.71 6.58
N ASP A 144 -9.89 16.68 5.91
CA ASP A 144 -9.50 18.09 5.92
C ASP A 144 -10.07 18.82 7.15
N GLU A 145 -9.76 18.27 8.33
CA GLU A 145 -10.17 18.79 9.63
C GLU A 145 -9.10 18.47 10.67
N GLU A 146 -8.71 19.49 11.46
CA GLU A 146 -7.76 19.30 12.58
C GLU A 146 -8.40 18.50 13.72
N LYS A 147 -9.71 18.67 13.93
CA LYS A 147 -10.46 17.98 14.99
C LYS A 147 -11.75 17.39 14.47
N VAL A 148 -11.76 16.09 14.31
CA VAL A 148 -12.95 15.33 13.89
C VAL A 148 -13.94 15.22 15.07
N PRO A 149 -15.25 15.52 14.88
CA PRO A 149 -16.27 15.37 15.91
C PRO A 149 -16.37 13.93 16.45
N ALA A 150 -16.64 13.78 17.75
CA ALA A 150 -16.76 12.46 18.38
C ALA A 150 -17.86 11.58 17.75
N SER A 151 -18.95 12.21 17.28
CA SER A 151 -20.04 11.50 16.59
C SER A 151 -19.61 10.77 15.32
N VAL A 152 -18.62 11.30 14.60
CA VAL A 152 -18.04 10.61 13.43
C VAL A 152 -17.42 9.27 13.81
N TYR A 153 -16.66 9.26 14.92
CA TYR A 153 -16.04 8.03 15.41
C TYR A 153 -17.07 7.03 15.95
N GLU A 154 -18.13 7.51 16.56
CA GLU A 154 -19.25 6.68 17.02
C GLU A 154 -19.95 6.01 15.85
N ASP A 155 -20.30 6.78 14.81
CA ASP A 155 -20.96 6.28 13.61
C ASP A 155 -20.07 5.32 12.82
N LEU A 156 -18.77 5.61 12.69
CA LEU A 156 -17.83 4.69 12.06
C LEU A 156 -17.69 3.37 12.82
N ARG A 157 -17.67 3.41 14.18
CA ARG A 157 -17.64 2.20 15.02
C ARG A 157 -18.93 1.38 14.93
N ALA A 158 -20.07 2.05 14.69
CA ALA A 158 -21.36 1.41 14.55
C ALA A 158 -21.53 0.65 13.22
N LEU A 159 -20.66 0.88 12.24
CA LEU A 159 -20.70 0.16 10.98
C LEU A 159 -20.47 -1.35 11.22
N PRO A 160 -21.35 -2.24 10.69
CA PRO A 160 -21.28 -3.68 10.96
C PRO A 160 -19.97 -4.34 10.49
N GLN A 161 -19.32 -3.77 9.47
CA GLN A 161 -18.07 -4.26 8.90
C GLN A 161 -16.83 -3.91 9.73
N VAL A 162 -16.94 -2.97 10.66
CA VAL A 162 -15.80 -2.46 11.44
C VAL A 162 -15.46 -3.38 12.60
N LYS A 163 -14.21 -3.79 12.68
CA LYS A 163 -13.61 -4.51 13.81
C LYS A 163 -13.03 -3.53 14.82
N GLN A 164 -12.28 -2.55 14.33
CA GLN A 164 -11.57 -1.59 15.17
C GLN A 164 -11.39 -0.26 14.43
N LEU A 165 -11.43 0.83 15.18
CA LEU A 165 -11.08 2.18 14.74
C LEU A 165 -9.84 2.65 15.49
N ILE A 166 -8.84 3.19 14.76
CA ILE A 166 -7.62 3.81 15.29
C ILE A 166 -7.67 5.29 14.87
N ILE A 167 -7.40 6.15 15.83
CA ILE A 167 -7.47 7.62 15.70
C ILE A 167 -6.10 8.20 15.99
#